data_5c2be302f8f2cbf4f0e1cd893699ba6d
#
_entry.id   5c2be302f8f2cbf4f0e1cd893699ba6d
#
_cell.length_a   1.000
_cell.length_b   1.000
_cell.length_c   1.000
_cell.angle_alpha   90.00
_cell.angle_beta   90.00
_cell.angle_gamma   90.00
#
_symmetry.space_group_name_H-M   'P 1'
#
loop_
_entity.id
_entity.type
_entity.pdbx_description
1 polymer ?
#
loop_
_entity_poly.entity_id
_entity_poly.type
_entity_poly.pdbx_seq_one_letter_code
_entity_poly.pdbx_strand_id
1 'polypeptide(L)'
;MKTLRLLLTLAALATLHIPQRVCAQGLDPNTLRLFTPPPEVWPTYNGDYSGRRFSELKQINALNVDLLKIDWMYRIKGVGPQRGVGDPVIKSTPLLVNGVLYFTIPDHIFAVNARTGEHIWQYDFEDQGGHLVGQRGVGMYKDWLYFESPDGWFISLNAKDGKERWRKKIADEKQQYFTTMAPLVVKNHIIVGVGGDAMDVRGYLESRDPETGELQWRWYTTPEKMGDPGSETWPDQEAMNHGGGMTWMPGTYDPELNLIYWGTGNANPVFAGQSRKGANLWTACVVALDPDTGKLKWWFQPSPHDTHDWDNVETPVLFDAVIDGRPRKLLAQAARAGWFFVLDRTNGKNLVSKPFTGTGNWAKGVDEKGQPIPNPAKEPSVDGTMIDMPAMGATNWPPPSYSPLTELFYFNGTQGYGIAYLYDTSPKPQGYGGGGGGNFDSSSALFAMDIRTGAVRWKHAHAGGGPGGGGMSGGVLTTAGNLLFTGDSGELVAFDPAKGAPIWRQRLTNPVSNGPSTWVLDGKQYLIVGAGDTLYALTLAGKNKIE
;
A
#
# COMPACT_ATOMS: atom_id res chain seq x y z
N MET A 1 -34.60 -84.40 16.33
CA MET A 1 -34.91 -83.02 15.95
C MET A 1 -34.09 -82.13 16.84
N LYS A 2 -32.98 -81.56 16.30
CA LYS A 2 -32.07 -80.64 17.02
C LYS A 2 -32.20 -79.24 16.42
N THR A 3 -32.79 -78.32 17.14
CA THR A 3 -32.96 -76.92 16.78
C THR A 3 -31.64 -76.18 17.00
N LEU A 4 -31.07 -75.65 15.92
CA LEU A 4 -29.86 -74.82 15.89
C LEU A 4 -30.29 -73.35 16.11
N ARG A 5 -29.84 -72.72 17.22
CA ARG A 5 -30.04 -71.32 17.49
C ARG A 5 -28.86 -70.55 16.91
N LEU A 6 -29.15 -69.65 15.95
CA LEU A 6 -28.23 -68.76 15.35
C LEU A 6 -28.13 -67.48 16.24
N LEU A 7 -27.00 -67.22 16.84
CA LEU A 7 -26.71 -65.96 17.54
C LEU A 7 -26.14 -64.94 16.54
N LEU A 8 -26.93 -63.89 16.26
CA LEU A 8 -26.44 -62.69 15.55
C LEU A 8 -25.74 -61.78 16.58
N THR A 9 -24.46 -61.64 16.47
CA THR A 9 -23.66 -60.58 17.16
C THR A 9 -23.71 -59.31 16.34
N LEU A 10 -24.41 -58.27 16.81
CA LEU A 10 -24.31 -56.92 16.30
C LEU A 10 -22.99 -56.31 16.77
N ALA A 11 -22.05 -56.10 15.87
CA ALA A 11 -20.86 -55.26 16.11
C ALA A 11 -21.26 -53.78 15.92
N ALA A 12 -21.38 -53.06 17.02
CA ALA A 12 -21.54 -51.62 17.00
C ALA A 12 -20.19 -50.98 16.62
N LEU A 13 -20.07 -50.46 15.40
CA LEU A 13 -18.98 -49.56 15.02
C LEU A 13 -19.15 -48.23 15.77
N ALA A 14 -18.44 -48.06 16.87
CA ALA A 14 -18.27 -46.76 17.48
C ALA A 14 -17.34 -45.92 16.58
N THR A 15 -17.89 -45.01 15.82
CA THR A 15 -17.11 -43.95 15.14
C THR A 15 -16.49 -43.04 16.21
N LEU A 16 -15.23 -43.25 16.50
CA LEU A 16 -14.41 -42.32 17.27
C LEU A 16 -14.39 -41.00 16.50
N HIS A 17 -15.22 -40.05 16.88
CA HIS A 17 -15.05 -38.65 16.55
C HIS A 17 -13.79 -38.19 17.29
N ILE A 18 -12.63 -38.26 16.60
CA ILE A 18 -11.45 -37.52 17.02
C ILE A 18 -11.82 -36.06 16.83
N PRO A 19 -11.90 -35.24 17.90
CA PRO A 19 -12.08 -33.82 17.71
C PRO A 19 -10.85 -33.36 16.91
N GLN A 20 -11.07 -32.92 15.67
CA GLN A 20 -10.08 -32.15 14.96
C GLN A 20 -9.72 -31.01 15.89
N ARG A 21 -8.53 -31.08 16.49
CA ARG A 21 -7.91 -29.90 17.09
C ARG A 21 -7.83 -28.89 15.94
N VAL A 22 -8.74 -27.94 15.93
CA VAL A 22 -8.55 -26.70 15.21
C VAL A 22 -7.33 -26.06 15.90
N CYS A 23 -6.13 -26.41 15.46
CA CYS A 23 -4.96 -25.59 15.72
C CYS A 23 -5.35 -24.23 15.16
N ALA A 24 -5.47 -23.23 16.00
CA ALA A 24 -5.44 -21.85 15.59
C ALA A 24 -4.06 -21.66 14.94
N GLN A 25 -3.95 -22.00 13.67
CA GLN A 25 -2.74 -21.78 12.91
C GLN A 25 -2.86 -20.34 12.40
N GLY A 26 -2.18 -19.43 13.11
CA GLY A 26 -1.92 -18.10 12.59
C GLY A 26 -1.02 -18.17 11.36
N LEU A 27 -0.57 -17.03 10.92
CA LEU A 27 0.27 -16.89 9.73
C LEU A 27 1.74 -17.16 10.06
N ASP A 28 2.33 -18.19 9.45
CA ASP A 28 3.78 -18.36 9.46
C ASP A 28 4.40 -17.62 8.27
N PRO A 29 5.14 -16.52 8.49
CA PRO A 29 5.73 -15.73 7.41
C PRO A 29 6.75 -16.51 6.59
N ASN A 30 7.35 -17.58 7.13
CA ASN A 30 8.30 -18.42 6.41
C ASN A 30 7.63 -19.29 5.33
N THR A 31 6.29 -19.42 5.36
CA THR A 31 5.53 -20.12 4.32
C THR A 31 5.11 -19.21 3.18
N LEU A 32 5.21 -17.89 3.37
CA LEU A 32 4.85 -16.92 2.35
C LEU A 32 5.91 -16.86 1.25
N ARG A 33 5.43 -16.78 0.02
CA ARG A 33 6.26 -16.66 -1.16
C ARG A 33 6.17 -15.26 -1.74
N LEU A 34 7.09 -14.93 -2.65
CA LEU A 34 7.07 -13.66 -3.38
C LEU A 34 5.75 -13.48 -4.13
N PHE A 35 5.31 -14.53 -4.80
CA PHE A 35 4.08 -14.56 -5.59
C PHE A 35 3.15 -15.68 -5.11
N THR A 36 1.87 -15.52 -5.39
CA THR A 36 0.87 -16.60 -5.25
C THR A 36 0.70 -17.07 -3.80
N PRO A 37 0.01 -16.30 -2.96
CA PRO A 37 -0.41 -16.79 -1.64
C PRO A 37 -1.41 -17.94 -1.80
N PRO A 38 -1.57 -18.79 -0.77
CA PRO A 38 -2.67 -19.76 -0.76
C PRO A 38 -4.01 -19.06 -1.03
N PRO A 39 -4.93 -19.70 -1.79
CA PRO A 39 -6.17 -19.05 -2.22
C PRO A 39 -7.13 -18.68 -1.08
N GLU A 40 -6.96 -19.27 0.10
CA GLU A 40 -7.79 -19.06 1.29
C GLU A 40 -7.28 -17.93 2.20
N VAL A 41 -6.21 -17.25 1.84
CA VAL A 41 -5.61 -16.19 2.66
C VAL A 41 -5.32 -14.93 1.84
N TRP A 42 -5.30 -13.79 2.55
CA TRP A 42 -4.75 -12.52 2.07
C TRP A 42 -3.77 -12.02 3.14
N PRO A 43 -2.50 -12.50 3.12
CA PRO A 43 -1.63 -12.48 4.29
C PRO A 43 -0.85 -11.18 4.51
N THR A 44 -0.86 -10.24 3.57
CA THR A 44 -0.18 -8.94 3.67
C THR A 44 -1.08 -7.81 3.17
N TYR A 45 -0.67 -6.58 3.35
CA TYR A 45 -1.34 -5.40 2.78
C TYR A 45 -1.61 -5.56 1.27
N ASN A 46 -0.69 -6.17 0.53
CA ASN A 46 -0.79 -6.34 -0.92
C ASN A 46 -1.23 -7.74 -1.37
N GLY A 47 -1.51 -8.66 -0.43
CA GLY A 47 -1.90 -10.04 -0.69
C GLY A 47 -0.72 -11.01 -0.71
N ASP A 48 0.40 -10.64 -1.30
CA ASP A 48 1.67 -11.36 -1.27
C ASP A 48 2.82 -10.39 -0.95
N TYR A 49 4.04 -10.85 -1.05
CA TYR A 49 5.21 -10.00 -0.79
C TYR A 49 5.58 -9.09 -1.97
N SER A 50 5.04 -9.32 -3.16
CA SER A 50 5.46 -8.62 -4.38
C SER A 50 4.82 -7.24 -4.57
N GLY A 51 3.71 -6.96 -3.94
CA GLY A 51 2.96 -5.72 -4.19
C GLY A 51 2.16 -5.69 -5.48
N ARG A 52 2.22 -6.74 -6.30
CA ARG A 52 1.57 -6.75 -7.63
C ARG A 52 0.04 -6.83 -7.59
N ARG A 53 -0.54 -7.20 -6.44
CA ARG A 53 -2.01 -7.32 -6.27
C ARG A 53 -2.69 -8.03 -7.44
N PHE A 54 -2.07 -9.13 -7.87
CA PHE A 54 -2.58 -10.06 -8.87
C PHE A 54 -2.98 -11.35 -8.19
N SER A 55 -4.22 -11.81 -8.43
CA SER A 55 -4.73 -13.08 -7.90
C SER A 55 -4.84 -14.13 -9.00
N GLU A 56 -4.33 -15.34 -8.74
CA GLU A 56 -4.48 -16.50 -9.64
C GLU A 56 -5.93 -17.05 -9.70
N LEU A 57 -6.82 -16.50 -8.88
CA LEU A 57 -8.23 -16.91 -8.84
C LEU A 57 -8.96 -16.51 -10.11
N LYS A 58 -9.77 -17.43 -10.65
CA LYS A 58 -10.50 -17.27 -11.93
C LYS A 58 -11.96 -17.74 -11.89
N GLN A 59 -12.48 -18.07 -10.71
CA GLN A 59 -13.89 -18.45 -10.60
C GLN A 59 -14.79 -17.26 -10.98
N ILE A 60 -14.45 -16.05 -10.50
CA ILE A 60 -15.01 -14.79 -10.99
C ILE A 60 -14.18 -14.38 -12.21
N ASN A 61 -14.82 -14.26 -13.38
CA ASN A 61 -14.14 -13.99 -14.64
C ASN A 61 -15.03 -13.16 -15.58
N ALA A 62 -14.48 -12.74 -16.72
CA ALA A 62 -15.16 -11.89 -17.69
C ALA A 62 -16.46 -12.46 -18.30
N LEU A 63 -16.69 -13.79 -18.20
CA LEU A 63 -17.89 -14.44 -18.72
C LEU A 63 -19.04 -14.53 -17.72
N ASN A 64 -18.79 -14.24 -16.42
CA ASN A 64 -19.78 -14.39 -15.36
C ASN A 64 -19.77 -13.25 -14.33
N VAL A 65 -19.01 -12.21 -14.56
CA VAL A 65 -18.93 -11.05 -13.63
C VAL A 65 -20.27 -10.32 -13.48
N ASP A 66 -21.16 -10.43 -14.45
CA ASP A 66 -22.54 -9.95 -14.40
C ASP A 66 -23.39 -10.64 -13.31
N LEU A 67 -22.99 -11.84 -12.87
CA LEU A 67 -23.61 -12.58 -11.77
C LEU A 67 -23.02 -12.18 -10.40
N LEU A 68 -22.02 -11.32 -10.35
CA LEU A 68 -21.40 -10.86 -9.11
C LEU A 68 -22.35 -9.95 -8.35
N LYS A 69 -22.61 -10.27 -7.09
CA LYS A 69 -23.48 -9.50 -6.21
C LYS A 69 -22.96 -9.45 -4.79
N ILE A 70 -23.43 -8.48 -4.02
CA ILE A 70 -23.16 -8.37 -2.60
C ILE A 70 -23.76 -9.58 -1.88
N ASP A 71 -22.93 -10.32 -1.15
CA ASP A 71 -23.31 -11.45 -0.30
C ASP A 71 -23.57 -10.97 1.13
N TRP A 72 -22.65 -10.20 1.68
CA TRP A 72 -22.80 -9.57 2.98
C TRP A 72 -22.10 -8.19 3.04
N MET A 73 -22.46 -7.41 4.05
CA MET A 73 -21.86 -6.13 4.37
C MET A 73 -21.57 -6.05 5.87
N TYR A 74 -20.45 -5.42 6.21
CA TYR A 74 -20.13 -5.04 7.59
C TYR A 74 -19.97 -3.54 7.67
N ARG A 75 -20.84 -2.87 8.39
CA ARG A 75 -20.73 -1.44 8.67
C ARG A 75 -20.13 -1.23 10.07
N ILE A 76 -19.12 -0.37 10.18
CA ILE A 76 -18.53 0.03 11.46
C ILE A 76 -19.63 0.66 12.33
N LYS A 77 -19.71 0.23 13.60
CA LYS A 77 -20.65 0.72 14.59
C LYS A 77 -19.92 1.11 15.86
N GLY A 78 -20.50 2.07 16.62
CA GLY A 78 -19.94 2.47 17.91
C GLY A 78 -18.72 3.38 17.85
N VAL A 79 -18.29 3.77 16.65
CA VAL A 79 -17.20 4.73 16.43
C VAL A 79 -17.82 6.03 15.93
N GLY A 80 -17.57 7.11 16.64
CA GLY A 80 -17.98 8.46 16.24
C GLY A 80 -17.07 9.07 15.18
N PRO A 81 -17.35 10.31 14.75
CA PRO A 81 -16.46 11.06 13.88
C PRO A 81 -15.06 11.17 14.49
N GLN A 82 -14.04 10.86 13.69
CA GLN A 82 -12.66 10.91 14.12
C GLN A 82 -12.12 12.34 14.04
N ARG A 83 -11.31 12.72 15.02
CA ARG A 83 -10.71 14.06 15.09
C ARG A 83 -9.94 14.41 13.81
N GLY A 84 -10.32 15.50 13.15
CA GLY A 84 -9.63 16.03 11.98
C GLY A 84 -9.90 15.32 10.66
N VAL A 85 -10.66 14.20 10.65
CA VAL A 85 -10.96 13.42 9.44
C VAL A 85 -12.44 13.15 9.20
N GLY A 86 -13.32 13.43 10.18
CA GLY A 86 -14.75 13.21 10.05
C GLY A 86 -15.17 11.75 10.25
N ASP A 87 -16.15 11.29 9.48
CA ASP A 87 -16.68 9.94 9.60
C ASP A 87 -15.60 8.87 9.34
N PRO A 88 -15.68 7.69 9.99
CA PRO A 88 -14.73 6.60 9.78
C PRO A 88 -14.64 6.19 8.32
N VAL A 89 -13.41 6.01 7.83
CA VAL A 89 -13.14 5.53 6.46
C VAL A 89 -12.16 4.37 6.48
N ILE A 90 -12.57 3.23 5.91
CA ILE A 90 -11.74 2.03 5.80
C ILE A 90 -10.73 2.23 4.66
N LYS A 91 -9.53 2.73 4.99
CA LYS A 91 -8.40 2.84 4.06
C LYS A 91 -7.49 1.61 4.12
N SER A 92 -7.69 0.75 5.12
CA SER A 92 -6.92 -0.48 5.30
C SER A 92 -7.30 -1.57 4.30
N THR A 93 -6.33 -2.36 3.87
CA THR A 93 -6.61 -3.64 3.22
C THR A 93 -6.84 -4.70 4.30
N PRO A 94 -8.02 -5.35 4.34
CA PRO A 94 -8.27 -6.42 5.30
C PRO A 94 -7.30 -7.59 5.10
N LEU A 95 -6.69 -8.05 6.20
CA LEU A 95 -5.92 -9.28 6.25
C LEU A 95 -6.90 -10.44 6.41
N LEU A 96 -6.80 -11.47 5.58
CA LEU A 96 -7.57 -12.70 5.75
C LEU A 96 -6.68 -13.84 6.20
N VAL A 97 -6.98 -14.40 7.37
CA VAL A 97 -6.33 -15.60 7.90
C VAL A 97 -7.37 -16.47 8.60
N ASN A 98 -7.43 -17.77 8.26
CA ASN A 98 -8.32 -18.75 8.88
C ASN A 98 -9.82 -18.35 8.87
N GLY A 99 -10.28 -17.67 7.81
CA GLY A 99 -11.67 -17.26 7.68
C GLY A 99 -12.05 -16.03 8.53
N VAL A 100 -11.08 -15.35 9.13
CA VAL A 100 -11.27 -14.08 9.85
C VAL A 100 -10.61 -12.94 9.10
N LEU A 101 -11.35 -11.85 8.94
CA LEU A 101 -10.88 -10.59 8.39
C LEU A 101 -10.42 -9.68 9.52
N TYR A 102 -9.19 -9.18 9.43
CA TYR A 102 -8.65 -8.17 10.34
C TYR A 102 -8.41 -6.89 9.56
N PHE A 103 -9.00 -5.79 9.98
CA PHE A 103 -8.83 -4.50 9.34
C PHE A 103 -8.86 -3.35 10.36
N THR A 104 -8.47 -2.17 9.93
CA THR A 104 -8.30 -1.01 10.81
C THR A 104 -8.96 0.23 10.25
N ILE A 105 -9.33 1.10 11.14
CA ILE A 105 -9.37 2.55 10.97
C ILE A 105 -8.45 3.16 12.03
N PRO A 106 -8.12 4.45 12.01
CA PRO A 106 -7.33 5.04 13.09
C PRO A 106 -7.94 4.68 14.47
N ASP A 107 -7.10 4.24 15.39
CA ASP A 107 -7.41 3.83 16.77
C ASP A 107 -8.25 2.57 16.96
N HIS A 108 -8.68 1.92 15.89
CA HIS A 108 -9.55 0.74 16.01
C HIS A 108 -9.08 -0.40 15.12
N ILE A 109 -9.16 -1.62 15.67
CA ILE A 109 -8.94 -2.87 14.95
C ILE A 109 -10.19 -3.73 15.07
N PHE A 110 -10.62 -4.31 13.98
CA PHE A 110 -11.80 -5.17 13.89
C PHE A 110 -11.43 -6.57 13.43
N ALA A 111 -12.06 -7.57 14.04
CA ALA A 111 -12.09 -8.94 13.54
C ALA A 111 -13.53 -9.28 13.13
N VAL A 112 -13.69 -9.77 11.90
CA VAL A 112 -14.99 -10.07 11.29
C VAL A 112 -14.93 -11.44 10.62
N ASN A 113 -15.98 -12.22 10.76
CA ASN A 113 -16.11 -13.51 10.06
C ASN A 113 -16.18 -13.26 8.54
N ALA A 114 -15.21 -13.78 7.81
CA ALA A 114 -15.10 -13.57 6.36
C ALA A 114 -16.21 -14.24 5.54
N ARG A 115 -16.97 -15.18 6.13
CA ARG A 115 -18.10 -15.88 5.46
C ARG A 115 -19.42 -15.15 5.61
N THR A 116 -19.61 -14.49 6.77
CA THR A 116 -20.94 -13.97 7.15
C THR A 116 -20.96 -12.46 7.36
N GLY A 117 -19.79 -11.81 7.51
CA GLY A 117 -19.70 -10.42 7.91
C GLY A 117 -20.03 -10.18 9.39
N GLU A 118 -20.19 -11.23 10.20
CA GLU A 118 -20.46 -11.08 11.64
C GLU A 118 -19.24 -10.56 12.39
N HIS A 119 -19.50 -9.61 13.28
CA HIS A 119 -18.50 -9.06 14.20
C HIS A 119 -18.01 -10.16 15.17
N ILE A 120 -16.69 -10.28 15.34
CA ILE A 120 -16.08 -11.20 16.30
C ILE A 120 -15.57 -10.44 17.50
N TRP A 121 -14.69 -9.46 17.30
CA TRP A 121 -14.17 -8.59 18.33
C TRP A 121 -13.70 -7.24 17.75
N GLN A 122 -13.56 -6.25 18.61
CA GLN A 122 -12.99 -4.93 18.34
C GLN A 122 -11.99 -4.60 19.44
N TYR A 123 -10.88 -4.01 19.05
CA TYR A 123 -9.93 -3.39 19.96
C TYR A 123 -9.95 -1.88 19.72
N ASP A 124 -10.12 -1.13 20.82
CA ASP A 124 -10.15 0.33 20.81
C ASP A 124 -8.91 0.85 21.51
N PHE A 125 -8.22 1.78 20.89
CA PHE A 125 -7.08 2.47 21.44
C PHE A 125 -7.43 3.95 21.62
N GLU A 126 -7.15 4.49 22.81
CA GLU A 126 -7.28 5.92 23.05
C GLU A 126 -5.94 6.59 22.77
N ASP A 127 -5.85 7.26 21.63
CA ASP A 127 -4.65 8.02 21.28
C ASP A 127 -4.50 9.27 22.17
N GLN A 128 -3.26 9.68 22.39
CA GLN A 128 -2.91 10.90 23.13
C GLN A 128 -2.54 12.04 22.18
N GLY A 129 -2.62 11.82 20.88
CA GLY A 129 -2.20 12.77 19.86
C GLY A 129 -2.17 12.12 18.47
N GLY A 130 -1.20 12.50 17.64
CA GLY A 130 -1.00 11.96 16.28
C GLY A 130 -1.98 12.50 15.23
N HIS A 131 -1.85 12.00 14.02
CA HIS A 131 -2.67 12.39 12.88
C HIS A 131 -3.57 11.23 12.43
N LEU A 132 -4.88 11.43 12.44
CA LEU A 132 -5.88 10.43 12.08
C LEU A 132 -6.12 10.35 10.56
N VAL A 133 -5.06 10.45 9.74
CA VAL A 133 -5.17 10.48 8.27
C VAL A 133 -5.59 9.15 7.64
N GLY A 134 -5.56 8.07 8.39
CA GLY A 134 -5.96 6.72 7.96
C GLY A 134 -4.93 5.67 8.35
N GLN A 135 -5.39 4.45 8.57
CA GLN A 135 -4.55 3.28 8.83
C GLN A 135 -4.64 2.31 7.65
N ARG A 136 -3.53 1.62 7.33
CA ARG A 136 -3.45 0.72 6.17
C ARG A 136 -3.70 -0.74 6.51
N GLY A 137 -3.74 -1.09 7.80
CA GLY A 137 -4.06 -2.45 8.25
C GLY A 137 -3.15 -2.96 9.35
N VAL A 138 -3.10 -4.28 9.48
CA VAL A 138 -2.31 -4.99 10.47
C VAL A 138 -1.30 -5.91 9.79
N GLY A 139 -0.21 -6.26 10.49
CA GLY A 139 0.63 -7.41 10.20
C GLY A 139 0.25 -8.61 11.06
N MET A 140 0.62 -9.83 10.66
CA MET A 140 0.42 -11.03 11.48
C MET A 140 1.68 -11.91 11.48
N TYR A 141 2.07 -12.36 12.67
CA TYR A 141 3.11 -13.36 12.90
C TYR A 141 2.57 -14.42 13.85
N LYS A 142 2.44 -15.66 13.39
CA LYS A 142 1.75 -16.73 14.13
C LYS A 142 0.34 -16.26 14.54
N ASP A 143 -0.02 -16.34 15.81
CA ASP A 143 -1.30 -15.97 16.35
C ASP A 143 -1.39 -14.51 16.84
N TRP A 144 -0.41 -13.69 16.49
CA TRP A 144 -0.29 -12.31 16.95
C TRP A 144 -0.46 -11.31 15.81
N LEU A 145 -1.35 -10.35 16.02
CA LEU A 145 -1.50 -9.17 15.18
C LEU A 145 -0.58 -8.05 15.66
N TYR A 146 -0.17 -7.22 14.71
CA TYR A 146 0.65 -6.04 14.96
C TYR A 146 0.00 -4.84 14.32
N PHE A 147 -0.09 -3.78 15.10
CA PHE A 147 -0.76 -2.54 14.75
C PHE A 147 0.09 -1.35 15.20
N GLU A 148 0.07 -0.29 14.42
CA GLU A 148 0.66 0.99 14.79
C GLU A 148 -0.47 1.99 15.11
N SER A 149 -0.51 2.54 16.35
CA SER A 149 -1.45 3.59 16.68
C SER A 149 -1.03 4.94 16.10
N PRO A 150 -1.94 5.86 15.78
CA PRO A 150 -1.63 7.16 15.19
C PRO A 150 -0.60 7.99 15.96
N ASP A 151 -0.53 7.84 17.27
CA ASP A 151 0.40 8.53 18.16
C ASP A 151 1.73 7.79 18.38
N GLY A 152 2.02 6.77 17.56
CA GLY A 152 3.34 6.11 17.51
C GLY A 152 3.56 4.99 18.51
N TRP A 153 2.52 4.27 18.94
CA TRP A 153 2.69 2.99 19.62
C TRP A 153 2.64 1.83 18.64
N PHE A 154 3.54 0.89 18.82
CA PHE A 154 3.54 -0.40 18.18
C PHE A 154 2.96 -1.43 19.15
N ILE A 155 1.85 -2.08 18.77
CA ILE A 155 0.99 -2.87 19.65
C ILE A 155 0.87 -4.28 19.10
N SER A 156 1.01 -5.29 19.97
CA SER A 156 0.75 -6.68 19.64
C SER A 156 -0.53 -7.16 20.31
N LEU A 157 -1.43 -7.77 19.52
CA LEU A 157 -2.71 -8.30 19.98
C LEU A 157 -2.82 -9.80 19.67
N ASN A 158 -3.54 -10.52 20.52
CA ASN A 158 -3.95 -11.88 20.22
C ASN A 158 -5.01 -11.88 19.11
N ALA A 159 -4.78 -12.58 18.00
CA ALA A 159 -5.70 -12.61 16.86
C ALA A 159 -7.06 -13.24 17.17
N LYS A 160 -7.15 -14.12 18.19
CA LYS A 160 -8.38 -14.82 18.56
C LYS A 160 -9.39 -13.92 19.29
N ASP A 161 -8.89 -13.06 20.20
CA ASP A 161 -9.77 -12.31 21.12
C ASP A 161 -9.43 -10.81 21.23
N GLY A 162 -8.45 -10.32 20.46
CA GLY A 162 -8.07 -8.91 20.44
C GLY A 162 -7.35 -8.42 21.70
N LYS A 163 -7.00 -9.31 22.65
CA LYS A 163 -6.32 -8.90 23.87
C LYS A 163 -4.89 -8.46 23.59
N GLU A 164 -4.55 -7.32 24.19
CA GLU A 164 -3.21 -6.78 24.10
C GLU A 164 -2.20 -7.68 24.81
N ARG A 165 -1.10 -7.97 24.08
CA ARG A 165 0.04 -8.71 24.60
C ARG A 165 1.09 -7.76 25.17
N TRP A 166 1.43 -6.73 24.41
CA TRP A 166 2.37 -5.67 24.77
C TRP A 166 2.23 -4.49 23.82
N ARG A 167 2.74 -3.33 24.23
CA ARG A 167 2.94 -2.14 23.40
C ARG A 167 4.31 -1.53 23.61
N LYS A 168 4.88 -0.94 22.57
CA LYS A 168 6.18 -0.25 22.56
C LYS A 168 6.03 1.11 21.88
N LYS A 169 6.60 2.15 22.47
CA LYS A 169 6.66 3.45 21.80
C LYS A 169 7.73 3.37 20.71
N ILE A 170 7.37 3.69 19.47
CA ILE A 170 8.27 3.69 18.31
C ILE A 170 8.49 5.09 17.74
N ALA A 171 7.58 6.02 17.99
CA ALA A 171 7.66 7.39 17.50
C ALA A 171 7.19 8.37 18.57
N ASP A 172 7.75 9.57 18.59
CA ASP A 172 7.42 10.61 19.57
C ASP A 172 6.47 11.63 18.94
N GLU A 173 5.20 11.59 19.37
CA GLU A 173 4.15 12.51 18.92
C GLU A 173 4.44 13.99 19.26
N LYS A 174 5.30 14.25 20.26
CA LYS A 174 5.72 15.61 20.60
C LYS A 174 6.62 16.23 19.54
N GLN A 175 7.33 15.37 18.78
CA GLN A 175 8.04 15.74 17.58
C GLN A 175 7.16 15.66 16.33
N GLN A 176 5.85 15.49 16.52
CA GLN A 176 4.84 15.33 15.47
C GLN A 176 5.05 14.15 14.52
N TYR A 177 5.77 13.12 14.98
CA TYR A 177 5.68 11.82 14.33
C TYR A 177 4.28 11.24 14.48
N PHE A 178 3.86 10.51 13.47
CA PHE A 178 2.66 9.68 13.49
C PHE A 178 2.90 8.39 12.73
N THR A 179 2.00 7.43 12.83
CA THR A 179 2.10 6.16 12.10
C THR A 179 0.80 5.83 11.39
N THR A 180 0.88 5.24 10.22
CA THR A 180 -0.27 4.95 9.37
C THR A 180 -0.16 3.63 8.60
N MET A 181 1.00 2.98 8.60
CA MET A 181 1.23 1.82 7.74
C MET A 181 0.66 0.52 8.32
N ALA A 182 0.53 -0.49 7.49
CA ALA A 182 0.38 -1.87 7.91
C ALA A 182 1.79 -2.46 8.09
N PRO A 183 2.15 -2.95 9.30
CA PRO A 183 3.46 -3.56 9.54
C PRO A 183 3.74 -4.70 8.56
N LEU A 184 4.93 -4.71 7.95
CA LEU A 184 5.36 -5.78 7.06
C LEU A 184 6.12 -6.85 7.85
N VAL A 185 5.58 -8.06 7.86
CA VAL A 185 6.20 -9.20 8.56
C VAL A 185 7.10 -9.97 7.59
N VAL A 186 8.37 -10.07 7.93
CA VAL A 186 9.40 -10.77 7.13
C VAL A 186 10.20 -11.68 8.07
N LYS A 187 10.12 -13.00 7.92
CA LYS A 187 10.81 -13.94 8.81
C LYS A 187 10.50 -13.66 10.30
N ASN A 188 11.52 -13.32 11.09
CA ASN A 188 11.44 -12.89 12.48
C ASN A 188 11.59 -11.37 12.66
N HIS A 189 11.16 -10.60 11.68
CA HIS A 189 11.22 -9.14 11.64
C HIS A 189 9.83 -8.57 11.41
N ILE A 190 9.44 -7.57 12.19
CA ILE A 190 8.30 -6.71 11.91
C ILE A 190 8.85 -5.36 11.48
N ILE A 191 8.67 -5.03 10.21
CA ILE A 191 9.15 -3.76 9.66
C ILE A 191 8.07 -2.71 9.87
N VAL A 192 8.43 -1.62 10.51
CA VAL A 192 7.59 -0.47 10.85
C VAL A 192 8.22 0.83 10.39
N GLY A 193 7.41 1.81 10.08
CA GLY A 193 7.84 3.13 9.59
C GLY A 193 7.07 4.27 10.21
N VAL A 194 7.41 5.50 9.83
CA VAL A 194 6.85 6.72 10.42
C VAL A 194 6.43 7.74 9.36
N GLY A 195 5.48 8.59 9.73
CA GLY A 195 5.14 9.85 9.08
C GLY A 195 5.50 11.03 9.97
N GLY A 196 5.48 12.25 9.45
CA GLY A 196 5.69 13.46 10.25
C GLY A 196 6.57 14.51 9.59
N ASP A 197 5.98 15.43 8.81
CA ASP A 197 6.72 16.46 8.09
C ASP A 197 6.70 17.83 8.77
N ALA A 198 5.92 17.97 9.85
CA ALA A 198 5.65 19.29 10.42
C ALA A 198 6.77 19.87 11.30
N MET A 199 7.66 19.02 11.85
CA MET A 199 8.69 19.42 12.82
C MET A 199 10.11 19.16 12.32
N ASP A 200 10.30 18.98 11.00
CA ASP A 200 11.63 18.75 10.40
C ASP A 200 12.43 17.65 11.11
N VAL A 201 11.82 16.47 11.22
CA VAL A 201 12.44 15.31 11.82
C VAL A 201 12.89 14.31 10.75
N ARG A 202 13.86 13.46 11.07
CA ARG A 202 14.35 12.41 10.17
C ARG A 202 13.35 11.28 10.06
N GLY A 203 13.04 10.85 8.85
CA GLY A 203 12.33 9.59 8.61
C GLY A 203 13.21 8.38 8.92
N TYR A 204 12.58 7.24 9.22
CA TYR A 204 13.28 5.98 9.46
C TYR A 204 12.39 4.77 9.22
N LEU A 205 13.05 3.62 9.00
CA LEU A 205 12.47 2.29 9.11
C LEU A 205 13.08 1.57 10.30
N GLU A 206 12.27 0.77 10.98
CA GLU A 206 12.71 -0.13 12.04
C GLU A 206 12.33 -1.57 11.75
N SER A 207 13.18 -2.50 12.21
CA SER A 207 12.81 -3.88 12.43
C SER A 207 12.62 -4.12 13.92
N ARG A 208 11.51 -4.74 14.27
CA ARG A 208 11.13 -5.10 15.62
C ARG A 208 11.02 -6.61 15.77
N ASP A 209 11.44 -7.12 16.93
CA ASP A 209 11.29 -8.54 17.27
C ASP A 209 9.80 -8.88 17.45
N PRO A 210 9.26 -9.92 16.78
CA PRO A 210 7.84 -10.25 16.86
C PRO A 210 7.39 -10.78 18.22
N GLU A 211 8.29 -11.30 19.05
CA GLU A 211 7.91 -11.84 20.35
C GLU A 211 7.92 -10.75 21.44
N THR A 212 8.88 -9.84 21.40
CA THR A 212 9.13 -8.86 22.45
C THR A 212 8.82 -7.41 22.07
N GLY A 213 8.73 -7.10 20.76
CA GLY A 213 8.60 -5.74 20.24
C GLY A 213 9.87 -4.90 20.34
N GLU A 214 10.98 -5.50 20.80
CA GLU A 214 12.26 -4.78 20.94
C GLU A 214 12.87 -4.45 19.58
N LEU A 215 13.61 -3.33 19.55
CA LEU A 215 14.29 -2.85 18.35
C LEU A 215 15.42 -3.83 17.97
N GLN A 216 15.40 -4.29 16.71
CA GLN A 216 16.48 -5.10 16.14
C GLN A 216 17.47 -4.21 15.38
N TRP A 217 16.96 -3.31 14.54
CA TRP A 217 17.73 -2.27 13.84
C TRP A 217 16.85 -1.09 13.46
N ARG A 218 17.47 0.08 13.25
CA ARG A 218 16.86 1.28 12.67
C ARG A 218 17.74 1.78 11.53
N TRP A 219 17.12 2.12 10.42
CA TRP A 219 17.76 2.79 9.29
C TRP A 219 17.10 4.15 9.07
N TYR A 220 17.91 5.21 9.08
CA TYR A 220 17.44 6.56 8.82
C TYR A 220 17.46 6.88 7.32
N THR A 221 16.48 7.65 6.86
CA THR A 221 16.34 8.08 5.46
C THR A 221 17.25 9.24 5.06
N THR A 222 18.03 9.75 5.98
CA THR A 222 19.11 10.72 5.75
C THR A 222 20.42 10.20 6.34
N PRO A 223 21.59 10.57 5.82
CA PRO A 223 22.89 10.18 6.39
C PRO A 223 23.00 10.59 7.86
N GLU A 224 23.78 9.85 8.64
CA GLU A 224 23.91 10.11 10.08
C GLU A 224 24.85 11.27 10.35
N LYS A 225 25.93 11.36 9.60
CA LYS A 225 26.95 12.41 9.75
C LYS A 225 27.59 12.79 8.41
N MET A 226 28.19 13.98 8.37
CA MET A 226 29.00 14.40 7.23
C MET A 226 30.18 13.43 7.01
N GLY A 227 30.37 13.03 5.76
CA GLY A 227 31.35 12.00 5.35
C GLY A 227 30.76 10.60 5.19
N ASP A 228 29.56 10.33 5.69
CA ASP A 228 28.84 9.09 5.39
C ASP A 228 28.34 9.10 3.93
N PRO A 229 28.16 7.93 3.30
CA PRO A 229 27.58 7.83 1.96
C PRO A 229 26.26 8.60 1.86
N GLY A 230 26.10 9.40 0.79
CA GLY A 230 24.92 10.24 0.56
C GLY A 230 24.97 11.62 1.21
N SER A 231 25.86 11.87 2.18
CA SER A 231 25.98 13.17 2.84
C SER A 231 26.47 14.28 1.89
N GLU A 232 27.17 13.92 0.82
CA GLU A 232 27.60 14.84 -0.25
C GLU A 232 26.44 15.48 -1.01
N THR A 233 25.22 14.97 -0.84
CA THR A 233 23.99 15.51 -1.43
C THR A 233 23.23 16.47 -0.52
N TRP A 234 23.80 16.79 0.64
CA TRP A 234 23.28 17.72 1.63
C TRP A 234 24.26 18.86 1.88
N PRO A 235 23.79 20.07 2.20
CA PRO A 235 24.69 21.19 2.42
C PRO A 235 25.49 21.07 3.72
N ASP A 236 24.90 20.52 4.77
CA ASP A 236 25.52 20.42 6.10
C ASP A 236 24.79 19.37 6.98
N GLN A 237 25.32 19.17 8.19
CA GLN A 237 24.81 18.26 9.19
C GLN A 237 23.42 18.66 9.70
N GLU A 238 23.15 19.96 9.82
CA GLU A 238 21.87 20.46 10.33
C GLU A 238 20.74 20.09 9.37
N ALA A 239 20.94 20.31 8.06
CA ALA A 239 19.96 19.92 7.04
C ALA A 239 19.69 18.40 7.04
N MET A 240 20.70 17.55 7.25
CA MET A 240 20.51 16.10 7.36
C MET A 240 19.71 15.72 8.61
N ASN A 241 19.97 16.37 9.75
CA ASN A 241 19.28 16.07 11.00
C ASN A 241 17.78 16.42 10.96
N HIS A 242 17.39 17.29 10.05
CA HIS A 242 16.01 17.75 9.85
C HIS A 242 15.39 17.30 8.51
N GLY A 243 16.04 16.37 7.83
CA GLY A 243 15.88 16.15 6.40
C GLY A 243 14.61 15.43 5.94
N GLY A 244 13.70 14.96 6.79
CA GLY A 244 12.46 14.29 6.37
C GLY A 244 12.67 12.87 5.84
N GLY A 245 11.98 12.51 4.77
CA GLY A 245 12.06 11.19 4.14
C GLY A 245 11.20 10.14 4.83
N MET A 246 9.96 10.46 5.16
CA MET A 246 9.06 9.60 5.90
C MET A 246 8.74 8.28 5.18
N THR A 247 8.46 7.22 5.95
CA THR A 247 8.32 5.84 5.46
C THR A 247 6.93 5.27 5.74
N TRP A 248 5.90 6.10 5.62
CA TRP A 248 4.55 5.90 6.09
C TRP A 248 3.70 4.90 5.30
N MET A 249 4.23 4.29 4.22
CA MET A 249 3.56 3.25 3.44
C MET A 249 4.28 1.91 3.55
N PRO A 250 3.55 0.77 3.47
CA PRO A 250 4.16 -0.55 3.46
C PRO A 250 5.04 -0.78 2.22
N GLY A 251 6.20 -1.38 2.44
CA GLY A 251 7.06 -1.86 1.36
C GLY A 251 6.72 -3.26 0.88
N THR A 252 7.65 -3.85 0.14
CA THR A 252 7.58 -5.21 -0.42
C THR A 252 8.84 -6.01 -0.09
N TYR A 253 8.80 -7.32 -0.27
CA TYR A 253 9.91 -8.21 0.09
C TYR A 253 10.15 -9.27 -0.98
N ASP A 254 11.40 -9.47 -1.36
CA ASP A 254 11.83 -10.60 -2.19
C ASP A 254 12.56 -11.64 -1.30
N PRO A 255 11.93 -12.78 -1.00
CA PRO A 255 12.54 -13.81 -0.15
C PRO A 255 13.73 -14.52 -0.83
N GLU A 256 13.82 -14.52 -2.16
CA GLU A 256 14.92 -15.12 -2.89
C GLU A 256 16.18 -14.25 -2.84
N LEU A 257 16.02 -12.94 -2.99
CA LEU A 257 17.10 -11.97 -2.87
C LEU A 257 17.39 -11.57 -1.42
N ASN A 258 16.45 -11.86 -0.51
CA ASN A 258 16.43 -11.39 0.87
C ASN A 258 16.56 -9.86 0.96
N LEU A 259 15.70 -9.16 0.21
CA LEU A 259 15.67 -7.69 0.17
C LEU A 259 14.25 -7.19 0.43
N ILE A 260 14.11 -6.21 1.31
CA ILE A 260 12.91 -5.37 1.39
C ILE A 260 13.11 -4.14 0.51
N TYR A 261 12.02 -3.73 -0.16
CA TYR A 261 12.00 -2.53 -1.01
C TYR A 261 11.02 -1.54 -0.43
N TRP A 262 11.48 -0.30 -0.29
CA TRP A 262 10.69 0.71 0.39
C TRP A 262 10.74 2.04 -0.32
N GLY A 263 9.60 2.75 -0.32
CA GLY A 263 9.54 4.14 -0.74
C GLY A 263 9.80 5.09 0.42
N THR A 264 10.51 6.18 0.18
CA THR A 264 10.76 7.23 1.17
C THR A 264 10.07 8.53 0.73
N GLY A 265 9.60 9.30 1.71
CA GLY A 265 8.92 10.56 1.51
C GLY A 265 9.82 11.70 1.08
N ASN A 266 9.21 12.85 0.91
CA ASN A 266 9.86 14.11 0.56
C ASN A 266 10.94 14.54 1.54
N ALA A 267 11.82 15.44 1.10
CA ALA A 267 12.76 16.10 1.98
C ALA A 267 12.09 17.26 2.74
N ASN A 268 12.57 17.55 3.94
CA ASN A 268 12.16 18.71 4.73
C ASN A 268 13.25 19.80 4.76
N PRO A 269 12.88 21.09 4.77
CA PRO A 269 11.52 21.67 4.66
C PRO A 269 10.88 21.37 3.30
N VAL A 270 9.58 21.05 3.28
CA VAL A 270 8.93 20.42 2.11
C VAL A 270 9.03 21.27 0.84
N PHE A 271 8.53 22.50 0.85
CA PHE A 271 8.45 23.36 -0.35
C PHE A 271 9.66 24.29 -0.51
N ALA A 272 10.45 24.50 0.54
CA ALA A 272 11.52 25.48 0.57
C ALA A 272 12.89 24.81 0.49
N GLY A 273 13.33 24.50 -0.73
CA GLY A 273 14.58 23.78 -0.99
C GLY A 273 15.86 24.61 -0.77
N GLN A 274 15.78 25.93 -0.55
CA GLN A 274 16.94 26.83 -0.46
C GLN A 274 17.89 26.49 0.71
N SER A 275 17.38 25.93 1.81
CA SER A 275 18.18 25.53 2.98
C SER A 275 18.82 24.14 2.86
N ARG A 276 18.40 23.33 1.87
CA ARG A 276 18.84 21.94 1.69
C ARG A 276 19.28 21.64 0.26
N LYS A 277 20.13 22.51 -0.29
CA LYS A 277 20.67 22.34 -1.65
C LYS A 277 21.30 20.97 -1.84
N GLY A 278 21.15 20.41 -3.04
CA GLY A 278 21.60 19.08 -3.40
C GLY A 278 20.45 18.09 -3.60
N ALA A 279 20.73 16.84 -3.93
CA ALA A 279 19.69 15.83 -4.23
C ALA A 279 18.95 15.32 -2.98
N ASN A 280 19.50 15.49 -1.79
CA ASN A 280 18.93 15.12 -0.48
C ASN A 280 18.69 13.61 -0.32
N LEU A 281 19.72 12.79 -0.54
CA LEU A 281 19.64 11.35 -0.34
C LEU A 281 19.41 11.00 1.14
N TRP A 282 18.53 10.04 1.42
CA TRP A 282 17.71 9.16 0.59
C TRP A 282 16.23 9.50 0.73
N THR A 283 15.87 10.75 0.60
CA THR A 283 14.48 11.21 0.50
C THR A 283 13.96 11.03 -0.91
N ALA A 284 12.65 10.90 -1.09
CA ALA A 284 11.97 10.68 -2.36
C ALA A 284 12.62 9.57 -3.22
N CYS A 285 12.98 8.44 -2.57
CA CYS A 285 13.69 7.31 -3.15
C CYS A 285 12.89 6.02 -3.11
N VAL A 286 13.26 5.08 -3.99
CA VAL A 286 13.10 3.64 -3.76
C VAL A 286 14.43 3.14 -3.18
N VAL A 287 14.37 2.45 -2.04
CA VAL A 287 15.54 1.85 -1.39
C VAL A 287 15.36 0.35 -1.25
N ALA A 288 16.46 -0.40 -1.37
CA ALA A 288 16.51 -1.83 -1.07
C ALA A 288 17.38 -2.06 0.15
N LEU A 289 16.82 -2.68 1.19
CA LEU A 289 17.48 -2.95 2.45
C LEU A 289 17.54 -4.46 2.70
N ASP A 290 18.60 -4.88 3.34
CA ASP A 290 18.72 -6.22 3.92
C ASP A 290 17.83 -6.28 5.19
N PRO A 291 16.81 -7.15 5.26
CA PRO A 291 15.88 -7.17 6.39
C PRO A 291 16.52 -7.68 7.68
N ASP A 292 17.58 -8.47 7.60
CA ASP A 292 18.25 -9.03 8.78
C ASP A 292 19.16 -7.98 9.48
N THR A 293 19.61 -6.95 8.73
CA THR A 293 20.61 -5.99 9.25
C THR A 293 20.24 -4.51 9.09
N GLY A 294 19.18 -4.19 8.33
CA GLY A 294 18.82 -2.82 7.97
C GLY A 294 19.81 -2.13 7.02
N LYS A 295 20.80 -2.86 6.47
CA LYS A 295 21.81 -2.26 5.59
C LYS A 295 21.24 -1.95 4.22
N LEU A 296 21.43 -0.69 3.76
CA LEU A 296 21.12 -0.26 2.40
C LEU A 296 22.01 -1.02 1.39
N LYS A 297 21.37 -1.63 0.39
CA LYS A 297 22.05 -2.35 -0.71
C LYS A 297 22.12 -1.51 -1.97
N TRP A 298 21.02 -0.87 -2.33
CA TRP A 298 20.94 0.05 -3.45
C TRP A 298 19.76 1.02 -3.29
N TRP A 299 19.75 2.06 -4.09
CA TRP A 299 18.68 3.07 -4.15
C TRP A 299 18.52 3.62 -5.56
N PHE A 300 17.34 4.19 -5.82
CA PHE A 300 17.03 4.98 -7.01
C PHE A 300 16.15 6.15 -6.58
N GLN A 301 16.41 7.36 -7.11
CA GLN A 301 15.71 8.57 -6.69
C GLN A 301 14.80 9.11 -7.80
N PRO A 302 13.48 8.84 -7.75
CA PRO A 302 12.48 9.36 -8.69
C PRO A 302 12.33 10.87 -8.69
N SER A 303 12.55 11.54 -7.55
CA SER A 303 12.39 12.99 -7.41
C SER A 303 13.56 13.60 -6.66
N PRO A 304 14.75 13.79 -7.32
CA PRO A 304 15.89 14.47 -6.70
C PRO A 304 15.53 15.91 -6.33
N HIS A 305 15.97 16.37 -5.16
CA HIS A 305 15.71 17.74 -4.66
C HIS A 305 14.21 18.07 -4.69
N ASP A 306 13.36 17.16 -4.23
CA ASP A 306 11.92 17.43 -4.26
C ASP A 306 11.54 18.67 -3.45
N THR A 307 10.77 19.58 -4.07
CA THR A 307 10.25 20.83 -3.49
C THR A 307 8.73 20.96 -3.68
N HIS A 308 8.04 19.85 -3.89
CA HIS A 308 6.62 19.83 -4.27
C HIS A 308 5.76 18.93 -3.39
N ASP A 309 6.32 18.33 -2.32
CA ASP A 309 5.64 17.30 -1.52
C ASP A 309 5.38 16.02 -2.35
N TRP A 310 6.36 15.60 -3.15
CA TRP A 310 6.25 14.39 -3.97
C TRP A 310 6.96 13.23 -3.31
N ASP A 311 6.35 12.76 -2.21
CA ASP A 311 6.72 11.48 -1.64
C ASP A 311 6.90 10.40 -2.71
N ASN A 312 7.88 9.54 -2.54
CA ASN A 312 8.03 8.36 -3.38
C ASN A 312 7.67 7.08 -2.62
N VAL A 313 6.56 7.11 -1.91
CA VAL A 313 6.11 6.04 -1.00
C VAL A 313 5.13 5.04 -1.64
N GLU A 314 4.75 5.23 -2.89
CA GLU A 314 3.90 4.30 -3.62
C GLU A 314 4.53 2.90 -3.60
N THR A 315 3.68 1.88 -3.48
CA THR A 315 4.14 0.49 -3.37
C THR A 315 5.13 0.12 -4.49
N PRO A 316 6.38 -0.27 -4.17
CA PRO A 316 7.31 -0.86 -5.13
C PRO A 316 6.81 -2.23 -5.57
N VAL A 317 6.35 -2.38 -6.81
CA VAL A 317 5.75 -3.63 -7.30
C VAL A 317 6.80 -4.53 -7.92
N LEU A 318 6.96 -5.74 -7.38
CA LEU A 318 7.94 -6.72 -7.83
C LEU A 318 7.31 -7.71 -8.80
N PHE A 319 8.00 -8.01 -9.90
CA PHE A 319 7.58 -9.02 -10.88
C PHE A 319 8.77 -9.53 -11.70
N ASP A 320 8.56 -10.66 -12.35
CA ASP A 320 9.53 -11.21 -13.29
C ASP A 320 8.97 -11.09 -14.71
N ALA A 321 9.80 -10.67 -15.66
CA ALA A 321 9.43 -10.56 -17.05
C ALA A 321 10.65 -10.74 -17.97
N VAL A 322 10.39 -11.02 -19.25
CA VAL A 322 11.43 -11.06 -20.28
C VAL A 322 11.56 -9.67 -20.90
N ILE A 323 12.72 -9.03 -20.73
CA ILE A 323 13.07 -7.75 -21.36
C ILE A 323 14.27 -8.00 -22.29
N ASP A 324 14.15 -7.61 -23.55
CA ASP A 324 15.19 -7.80 -24.59
C ASP A 324 15.69 -9.25 -24.67
N GLY A 325 14.73 -10.21 -24.61
CA GLY A 325 15.02 -11.64 -24.69
C GLY A 325 15.66 -12.25 -23.44
N ARG A 326 15.79 -11.51 -22.34
CA ARG A 326 16.43 -11.97 -21.10
C ARG A 326 15.45 -11.96 -19.93
N PRO A 327 15.34 -13.06 -19.15
CA PRO A 327 14.62 -13.05 -17.88
C PRO A 327 15.22 -12.03 -16.93
N ARG A 328 14.36 -11.20 -16.30
CA ARG A 328 14.78 -10.17 -15.36
C ARG A 328 13.88 -10.16 -14.14
N LYS A 329 14.47 -9.85 -12.99
CA LYS A 329 13.79 -9.55 -11.74
C LYS A 329 13.55 -8.04 -11.68
N LEU A 330 12.30 -7.61 -11.74
CA LEU A 330 11.93 -6.22 -11.95
C LEU A 330 11.17 -5.63 -10.76
N LEU A 331 11.29 -4.32 -10.62
CA LEU A 331 10.49 -3.47 -9.75
C LEU A 331 9.93 -2.35 -10.60
N ALA A 332 8.62 -2.10 -10.51
CA ALA A 332 8.01 -0.92 -11.12
C ALA A 332 7.32 -0.04 -10.10
N GLN A 333 7.30 1.26 -10.40
CA GLN A 333 6.60 2.25 -9.60
C GLN A 333 6.09 3.40 -10.49
N ALA A 334 4.84 3.82 -10.26
CA ALA A 334 4.31 5.08 -10.74
C ALA A 334 4.48 6.10 -9.62
N ALA A 335 5.44 7.00 -9.75
CA ALA A 335 5.82 7.93 -8.72
C ALA A 335 4.88 9.16 -8.66
N ARG A 336 4.71 9.73 -7.47
CA ARG A 336 3.90 10.93 -7.23
C ARG A 336 4.32 12.12 -8.11
N ALA A 337 5.61 12.17 -8.46
CA ALA A 337 6.19 13.13 -9.40
C ALA A 337 5.75 12.97 -10.87
N GLY A 338 4.79 12.10 -11.18
CA GLY A 338 4.20 11.93 -12.51
C GLY A 338 5.02 11.11 -13.49
N TRP A 339 5.98 10.35 -13.00
CA TRP A 339 6.86 9.49 -13.80
C TRP A 339 6.67 8.02 -13.44
N PHE A 340 6.79 7.16 -14.46
CA PHE A 340 6.78 5.71 -14.34
C PHE A 340 8.20 5.16 -14.50
N PHE A 341 8.62 4.31 -13.55
CA PHE A 341 9.94 3.71 -13.53
C PHE A 341 9.86 2.20 -13.54
N VAL A 342 10.80 1.56 -14.25
CA VAL A 342 11.06 0.13 -14.16
C VAL A 342 12.54 -0.08 -13.88
N LEU A 343 12.85 -0.79 -12.79
CA LEU A 343 14.18 -1.05 -12.30
C LEU A 343 14.49 -2.55 -12.30
N ASP A 344 15.75 -2.92 -12.46
CA ASP A 344 16.23 -4.23 -12.07
C ASP A 344 16.32 -4.29 -10.55
N ARG A 345 15.45 -5.11 -9.90
CA ARG A 345 15.36 -5.14 -8.44
C ARG A 345 16.55 -5.78 -7.74
N THR A 346 17.46 -6.41 -8.49
CA THR A 346 18.68 -6.99 -7.92
C THR A 346 19.74 -5.94 -7.57
N ASN A 347 19.70 -4.78 -8.25
CA ASN A 347 20.78 -3.79 -8.16
C ASN A 347 20.35 -2.32 -8.35
N GLY A 348 19.04 -2.07 -8.54
CA GLY A 348 18.49 -0.72 -8.73
C GLY A 348 18.73 -0.09 -10.11
N LYS A 349 19.31 -0.84 -11.08
CA LYS A 349 19.55 -0.30 -12.43
C LYS A 349 18.23 0.04 -13.10
N ASN A 350 18.14 1.27 -13.57
CA ASN A 350 16.99 1.75 -14.32
C ASN A 350 16.93 1.13 -15.72
N LEU A 351 15.73 0.76 -16.15
CA LEU A 351 15.41 0.25 -17.49
C LEU A 351 14.42 1.17 -18.21
N VAL A 352 13.51 1.81 -17.46
CA VAL A 352 12.48 2.70 -18.00
C VAL A 352 12.31 3.90 -17.07
N SER A 353 12.31 5.10 -17.65
CA SER A 353 11.91 6.35 -17.01
C SER A 353 11.07 7.15 -18.00
N LYS A 354 9.77 7.27 -17.75
CA LYS A 354 8.83 7.98 -18.64
C LYS A 354 7.79 8.76 -17.85
N PRO A 355 7.48 10.01 -18.22
CA PRO A 355 6.32 10.70 -17.68
C PRO A 355 5.03 9.98 -18.15
N PHE A 356 4.04 9.85 -17.27
CA PHE A 356 2.73 9.31 -17.58
C PHE A 356 1.65 10.39 -17.62
N THR A 357 1.95 11.59 -17.11
CA THR A 357 1.10 12.77 -17.17
C THR A 357 1.93 13.97 -17.60
N GLY A 358 1.34 14.87 -18.40
CA GLY A 358 2.04 16.01 -18.97
C GLY A 358 3.26 15.62 -19.81
N THR A 359 4.25 16.49 -19.84
CA THR A 359 5.55 16.25 -20.48
C THR A 359 6.66 15.94 -19.45
N GLY A 360 6.31 16.02 -18.16
CA GLY A 360 7.26 15.91 -17.07
C GLY A 360 8.21 17.13 -16.99
N ASN A 361 7.72 18.34 -17.29
CA ASN A 361 8.52 19.55 -17.48
C ASN A 361 9.23 20.07 -16.23
N TRP A 362 8.91 19.53 -15.05
CA TRP A 362 9.66 19.78 -13.81
C TRP A 362 11.07 19.18 -13.86
N ALA A 363 11.33 18.27 -14.80
CA ALA A 363 12.64 17.72 -15.10
C ALA A 363 13.11 18.15 -16.50
N LYS A 364 14.40 18.37 -16.68
CA LYS A 364 15.04 18.67 -17.98
C LYS A 364 15.30 17.42 -18.81
N GLY A 365 15.00 16.25 -18.30
CA GLY A 365 15.27 14.94 -18.86
C GLY A 365 15.76 14.00 -17.75
N VAL A 366 16.47 12.94 -18.13
CA VAL A 366 17.07 11.98 -17.19
C VAL A 366 18.60 11.93 -17.35
N ASP A 367 19.28 11.62 -16.27
CA ASP A 367 20.73 11.37 -16.27
C ASP A 367 21.09 9.98 -16.85
N GLU A 368 22.36 9.64 -16.83
CA GLU A 368 22.89 8.33 -17.31
C GLU A 368 22.35 7.14 -16.50
N LYS A 369 21.88 7.39 -15.27
CA LYS A 369 21.25 6.40 -14.38
C LYS A 369 19.73 6.31 -14.57
N GLY A 370 19.16 7.16 -15.44
CA GLY A 370 17.72 7.26 -15.66
C GLY A 370 16.98 8.06 -14.59
N GLN A 371 17.67 8.76 -13.71
CA GLN A 371 17.07 9.63 -12.71
C GLN A 371 16.68 10.98 -13.33
N PRO A 372 15.51 11.55 -13.02
CA PRO A 372 15.12 12.87 -13.49
C PRO A 372 16.12 13.95 -13.03
N ILE A 373 16.44 14.86 -13.92
CA ILE A 373 17.28 16.04 -13.63
C ILE A 373 16.35 17.20 -13.33
N PRO A 374 16.28 17.71 -12.08
CA PRO A 374 15.39 18.82 -11.73
C PRO A 374 15.58 20.04 -12.63
N ASN A 375 14.48 20.70 -12.96
CA ASN A 375 14.47 21.95 -13.73
C ASN A 375 14.30 23.14 -12.77
N PRO A 376 15.33 23.93 -12.46
CA PRO A 376 15.23 25.05 -11.52
C PRO A 376 14.17 26.11 -11.92
N ALA A 377 13.83 26.20 -13.21
CA ALA A 377 12.76 27.09 -13.67
C ALA A 377 11.34 26.59 -13.32
N LYS A 378 11.24 25.40 -12.72
CA LYS A 378 9.98 24.77 -12.32
C LYS A 378 9.87 24.56 -10.81
N GLU A 379 10.86 25.02 -10.05
CA GLU A 379 10.76 25.08 -8.59
C GLU A 379 9.68 26.07 -8.14
N PRO A 380 9.06 25.87 -6.97
CA PRO A 380 8.09 26.81 -6.41
C PRO A 380 8.64 28.24 -6.31
N SER A 381 7.82 29.23 -6.57
CA SER A 381 8.19 30.64 -6.48
C SER A 381 7.09 31.46 -5.78
N VAL A 382 7.43 32.67 -5.32
CA VAL A 382 6.47 33.57 -4.65
C VAL A 382 5.32 33.91 -5.58
N ASP A 383 5.59 34.13 -6.88
CA ASP A 383 4.58 34.48 -7.88
C ASP A 383 3.83 33.24 -8.41
N GLY A 384 4.23 32.05 -8.00
CA GLY A 384 3.71 30.77 -8.48
C GLY A 384 4.38 30.30 -9.77
N THR A 385 4.73 29.03 -9.81
CA THR A 385 5.38 28.37 -10.95
C THR A 385 4.46 27.31 -11.53
N MET A 386 4.13 27.45 -12.81
CA MET A 386 3.30 26.47 -13.53
C MET A 386 4.10 25.22 -13.91
N ILE A 387 3.50 24.06 -13.63
CA ILE A 387 3.94 22.75 -14.08
C ILE A 387 2.81 22.04 -14.84
N ASP A 388 3.15 21.13 -15.75
CA ASP A 388 2.20 20.40 -16.59
C ASP A 388 1.73 19.07 -15.97
N MET A 389 1.61 19.07 -14.66
CA MET A 389 1.03 18.01 -13.85
C MET A 389 0.41 18.61 -12.58
N PRO A 390 -0.45 17.88 -11.84
CA PRO A 390 -0.98 18.35 -10.57
C PRO A 390 0.13 18.70 -9.58
N ALA A 391 0.08 19.88 -8.97
CA ALA A 391 1.13 20.38 -8.07
C ALA A 391 1.36 19.46 -6.87
N MET A 392 0.28 18.87 -6.33
CA MET A 392 0.33 17.95 -5.19
C MET A 392 0.56 16.48 -5.60
N GLY A 393 1.00 16.26 -6.86
CA GLY A 393 1.36 14.96 -7.39
C GLY A 393 0.30 14.27 -8.24
N ALA A 394 0.76 13.35 -9.08
CA ALA A 394 -0.02 12.65 -10.08
C ALA A 394 -0.57 11.29 -9.62
N THR A 395 -0.05 10.73 -8.55
CA THR A 395 -0.55 9.53 -7.85
C THR A 395 -0.21 9.60 -6.36
N ASN A 396 -0.63 8.62 -5.57
CA ASN A 396 -0.34 8.58 -4.15
C ASN A 396 -0.54 7.13 -3.63
N TRP A 397 -0.78 6.94 -2.35
CA TRP A 397 -0.85 5.69 -1.59
C TRP A 397 -1.81 4.58 -2.12
N PRO A 398 -2.93 4.82 -2.87
CA PRO A 398 -3.77 3.72 -3.32
C PRO A 398 -2.95 2.66 -4.07
N PRO A 399 -3.01 1.37 -3.65
CA PRO A 399 -2.10 0.37 -4.17
C PRO A 399 -2.34 0.09 -5.65
N PRO A 400 -1.27 0.03 -6.47
CA PRO A 400 -1.33 -0.34 -7.89
C PRO A 400 -1.51 -1.85 -8.06
N SER A 401 -1.56 -2.32 -9.31
CA SER A 401 -1.51 -3.73 -9.65
C SER A 401 -0.66 -3.98 -10.90
N TYR A 402 -0.05 -5.16 -11.00
CA TYR A 402 0.60 -5.66 -12.21
C TYR A 402 0.02 -7.00 -12.59
N SER A 403 -0.42 -7.16 -13.83
CA SER A 403 -0.91 -8.44 -14.35
C SER A 403 0.12 -9.12 -15.25
N PRO A 404 0.58 -10.34 -14.91
CA PRO A 404 1.46 -11.12 -15.78
C PRO A 404 0.78 -11.59 -17.06
N LEU A 405 -0.56 -11.55 -17.13
CA LEU A 405 -1.31 -11.96 -18.33
C LEU A 405 -1.30 -10.90 -19.42
N THR A 406 -1.26 -9.62 -19.04
CA THR A 406 -1.25 -8.49 -19.97
C THR A 406 0.13 -7.82 -20.04
N GLU A 407 1.01 -8.09 -19.07
CA GLU A 407 2.28 -7.42 -18.84
C GLU A 407 2.14 -5.89 -18.71
N LEU A 408 1.00 -5.45 -18.13
CA LEU A 408 0.70 -4.05 -17.87
C LEU A 408 0.68 -3.76 -16.37
N PHE A 409 1.11 -2.56 -16.02
CA PHE A 409 1.06 -2.00 -14.68
C PHE A 409 -0.11 -1.02 -14.61
N TYR A 410 -0.96 -1.15 -13.57
CA TYR A 410 -2.20 -0.39 -13.42
C TYR A 410 -2.22 0.40 -12.13
N PHE A 411 -2.66 1.65 -12.20
CA PHE A 411 -2.83 2.51 -11.03
C PHE A 411 -3.84 3.63 -11.31
N ASN A 412 -4.43 4.15 -10.25
CA ASN A 412 -5.24 5.36 -10.31
C ASN A 412 -4.34 6.59 -10.13
N GLY A 413 -4.49 7.55 -11.02
CA GLY A 413 -3.69 8.76 -11.01
C GLY A 413 -4.49 9.99 -11.43
N THR A 414 -3.87 11.15 -11.32
CA THR A 414 -4.40 12.46 -11.67
C THR A 414 -3.55 13.09 -12.77
N GLN A 415 -4.19 13.77 -13.70
CA GLN A 415 -3.56 14.56 -14.77
C GLN A 415 -4.12 15.99 -14.75
N GLY A 416 -3.44 16.91 -15.40
CA GLY A 416 -3.82 18.33 -15.47
C GLY A 416 -2.62 19.21 -15.26
N TYR A 417 -2.85 20.43 -14.78
CA TYR A 417 -1.82 21.42 -14.51
C TYR A 417 -1.80 21.77 -13.04
N GLY A 418 -0.63 22.17 -12.57
CA GLY A 418 -0.42 22.67 -11.23
C GLY A 418 0.28 24.03 -11.23
N ILE A 419 0.08 24.75 -10.14
CA ILE A 419 0.86 25.93 -9.82
C ILE A 419 1.46 25.74 -8.42
N ALA A 420 2.77 25.85 -8.30
CA ALA A 420 3.50 25.66 -7.06
C ALA A 420 3.97 27.01 -6.51
N TYR A 421 3.66 27.27 -5.24
CA TYR A 421 3.99 28.52 -4.53
C TYR A 421 5.02 28.29 -3.44
N LEU A 422 5.89 29.26 -3.23
CA LEU A 422 6.77 29.40 -2.10
C LEU A 422 6.36 30.64 -1.30
N TYR A 423 5.88 30.46 -0.07
CA TYR A 423 5.48 31.57 0.80
C TYR A 423 6.57 31.95 1.81
N ASP A 424 7.38 30.99 2.25
CA ASP A 424 8.49 31.24 3.18
C ASP A 424 9.81 31.30 2.42
N THR A 425 10.36 32.50 2.31
CA THR A 425 11.65 32.79 1.67
C THR A 425 12.78 32.96 2.67
N SER A 426 12.57 32.62 3.94
CA SER A 426 13.62 32.68 4.96
C SER A 426 14.79 31.75 4.62
N PRO A 427 16.01 32.04 5.09
CA PRO A 427 17.16 31.17 4.86
C PRO A 427 17.02 29.77 5.48
N LYS A 428 16.22 29.66 6.56
CA LYS A 428 15.99 28.42 7.31
C LYS A 428 14.49 28.27 7.62
N PRO A 429 13.67 27.96 6.63
CA PRO A 429 12.26 27.65 6.85
C PRO A 429 12.14 26.29 7.55
N GLN A 430 10.97 26.02 8.13
CA GLN A 430 10.71 24.77 8.86
C GLN A 430 9.45 24.06 8.35
N GLY A 431 9.38 22.75 8.58
CA GLY A 431 8.24 21.90 8.31
C GLY A 431 7.85 21.90 6.83
N TYR A 432 6.62 22.23 6.55
CA TYR A 432 6.16 22.40 5.17
C TYR A 432 6.79 23.60 4.45
N GLY A 433 7.52 24.46 5.17
CA GLY A 433 8.31 25.53 4.58
C GLY A 433 7.47 26.62 3.90
N GLY A 434 6.25 26.88 4.41
CA GLY A 434 5.39 27.95 3.91
C GLY A 434 5.18 27.93 2.40
N GLY A 435 4.91 26.77 1.83
CA GLY A 435 4.60 26.62 0.42
C GLY A 435 3.25 25.92 0.21
N GLY A 436 2.95 25.64 -1.01
CA GLY A 436 1.75 24.92 -1.37
C GLY A 436 1.53 24.86 -2.88
N GLY A 437 0.43 24.25 -3.29
CA GLY A 437 0.10 24.15 -4.72
C GLY A 437 -1.40 24.14 -4.96
N GLY A 438 -1.80 24.65 -6.10
CA GLY A 438 -3.15 24.53 -6.65
C GLY A 438 -3.16 23.70 -7.91
N ASN A 439 -4.24 22.95 -8.12
CA ASN A 439 -4.46 22.21 -9.36
C ASN A 439 -5.56 22.89 -10.18
N PHE A 440 -5.42 22.88 -11.49
CA PHE A 440 -6.44 23.36 -12.41
C PHE A 440 -6.48 22.48 -13.66
N ASP A 441 -7.66 22.41 -14.28
CA ASP A 441 -7.96 21.50 -15.39
C ASP A 441 -7.50 20.05 -15.07
N SER A 442 -7.72 19.64 -13.82
CA SER A 442 -7.29 18.33 -13.34
C SER A 442 -8.41 17.30 -13.42
N SER A 443 -8.05 16.09 -13.80
CA SER A 443 -8.96 14.95 -13.87
C SER A 443 -8.26 13.69 -13.40
N SER A 444 -9.03 12.75 -12.84
CA SER A 444 -8.50 11.45 -12.42
C SER A 444 -8.77 10.37 -13.46
N ALA A 445 -7.89 9.39 -13.54
CA ALA A 445 -8.01 8.26 -14.46
C ALA A 445 -7.35 7.01 -13.92
N LEU A 446 -7.82 5.86 -14.39
CA LEU A 446 -7.12 4.59 -14.30
C LEU A 446 -6.14 4.49 -15.49
N PHE A 447 -4.87 4.27 -15.20
CA PHE A 447 -3.81 4.15 -16.19
C PHE A 447 -3.35 2.70 -16.34
N ALA A 448 -2.97 2.31 -17.56
CA ALA A 448 -2.26 1.07 -17.87
C ALA A 448 -0.95 1.39 -18.59
N MET A 449 0.16 1.04 -17.94
CA MET A 449 1.51 1.30 -18.44
C MET A 449 2.14 0.03 -19.01
N ASP A 450 2.77 0.15 -20.16
CA ASP A 450 3.63 -0.88 -20.71
C ASP A 450 4.95 -0.92 -19.95
N ILE A 451 5.30 -2.06 -19.35
CA ILE A 451 6.50 -2.20 -18.52
C ILE A 451 7.81 -2.13 -19.30
N ARG A 452 7.79 -2.34 -20.63
CA ARG A 452 9.00 -2.33 -21.47
C ARG A 452 9.34 -0.95 -21.99
N THR A 453 8.30 -0.17 -22.28
CA THR A 453 8.47 1.13 -22.96
C THR A 453 8.13 2.31 -22.04
N GLY A 454 7.38 2.07 -20.96
CA GLY A 454 6.82 3.12 -20.12
C GLY A 454 5.69 3.91 -20.80
N ALA A 455 5.18 3.42 -21.94
CA ALA A 455 4.08 4.09 -22.63
C ALA A 455 2.73 3.80 -21.96
N VAL A 456 1.87 4.81 -21.94
CA VAL A 456 0.45 4.63 -21.60
C VAL A 456 -0.20 3.82 -22.72
N ARG A 457 -0.61 2.58 -22.46
CA ARG A 457 -1.29 1.70 -23.42
C ARG A 457 -2.75 2.08 -23.56
N TRP A 458 -3.40 2.39 -22.46
CA TRP A 458 -4.72 2.94 -22.37
C TRP A 458 -4.92 3.68 -21.05
N LYS A 459 -5.90 4.55 -21.02
CA LYS A 459 -6.39 5.20 -19.80
C LYS A 459 -7.91 5.29 -19.84
N HIS A 460 -8.55 5.16 -18.67
CA HIS A 460 -9.97 5.33 -18.48
C HIS A 460 -10.21 6.53 -17.54
N ALA A 461 -10.83 7.59 -18.05
CA ALA A 461 -11.16 8.75 -17.23
C ALA A 461 -12.27 8.39 -16.23
N HIS A 462 -12.07 8.69 -14.95
CA HIS A 462 -13.11 8.51 -13.95
C HIS A 462 -14.22 9.54 -14.13
N ALA A 463 -15.46 9.09 -14.06
CA ALA A 463 -16.59 9.97 -14.15
C ALA A 463 -16.66 10.88 -12.90
N GLY A 464 -16.96 12.17 -13.06
CA GLY A 464 -17.08 13.14 -11.95
C GLY A 464 -15.76 13.70 -11.43
N GLY A 465 -14.63 13.39 -12.04
CA GLY A 465 -13.33 14.02 -11.78
C GLY A 465 -13.25 15.40 -12.46
N GLY A 466 -14.00 16.40 -11.95
CA GLY A 466 -13.87 17.79 -12.38
C GLY A 466 -12.70 18.50 -11.70
N PRO A 467 -12.38 19.75 -12.10
CA PRO A 467 -11.31 20.54 -11.50
C PRO A 467 -11.49 20.64 -9.97
N GLY A 468 -10.51 20.16 -9.20
CA GLY A 468 -10.53 20.14 -7.73
C GLY A 468 -11.31 18.99 -7.09
N GLY A 469 -11.96 18.11 -7.86
CA GLY A 469 -12.78 16.98 -7.37
C GLY A 469 -12.10 15.61 -7.42
N GLY A 470 -10.79 15.54 -7.54
CA GLY A 470 -10.03 14.30 -7.60
C GLY A 470 -9.92 13.58 -6.26
N GLY A 471 -11.02 13.10 -5.73
CA GLY A 471 -10.94 12.02 -4.74
C GLY A 471 -10.21 10.86 -5.40
N MET A 472 -9.04 10.46 -4.86
CA MET A 472 -8.32 9.31 -5.38
C MET A 472 -9.25 8.10 -5.28
N SER A 473 -9.53 7.46 -6.40
CA SER A 473 -10.19 6.16 -6.44
C SER A 473 -9.37 5.18 -5.61
N GLY A 474 -10.02 4.14 -5.04
CA GLY A 474 -9.32 3.11 -4.27
C GLY A 474 -8.21 2.44 -5.09
N GLY A 475 -7.53 1.47 -4.49
CA GLY A 475 -6.47 0.71 -5.17
C GLY A 475 -7.02 -0.20 -6.27
N VAL A 476 -6.10 -0.89 -6.92
CA VAL A 476 -6.36 -1.77 -8.06
C VAL A 476 -6.11 -3.24 -7.69
N LEU A 477 -6.91 -4.13 -8.22
CA LEU A 477 -6.74 -5.59 -8.16
C LEU A 477 -6.87 -6.17 -9.57
N THR A 478 -5.95 -7.02 -10.00
CA THR A 478 -6.11 -7.82 -11.22
C THR A 478 -6.21 -9.31 -10.89
N THR A 479 -6.89 -10.09 -11.74
CA THR A 479 -7.10 -11.52 -11.51
C THR A 479 -6.86 -12.36 -12.76
N ALA A 480 -6.59 -13.67 -12.55
CA ALA A 480 -6.50 -14.65 -13.65
C ALA A 480 -7.86 -14.90 -14.33
N GLY A 481 -8.94 -14.35 -13.81
CA GLY A 481 -10.24 -14.30 -14.49
C GLY A 481 -10.35 -13.24 -15.58
N ASN A 482 -9.24 -12.62 -15.99
CA ASN A 482 -9.20 -11.49 -16.94
C ASN A 482 -10.02 -10.29 -16.49
N LEU A 483 -9.93 -9.93 -15.21
CA LEU A 483 -10.61 -8.80 -14.62
C LEU A 483 -9.63 -7.87 -13.93
N LEU A 484 -9.93 -6.58 -14.00
CA LEU A 484 -9.33 -5.54 -13.19
C LEU A 484 -10.43 -4.86 -12.38
N PHE A 485 -10.28 -4.82 -11.06
CA PHE A 485 -11.24 -4.16 -10.17
C PHE A 485 -10.65 -2.90 -9.55
N THR A 486 -11.43 -1.82 -9.56
CA THR A 486 -11.11 -0.57 -8.86
C THR A 486 -12.36 0.26 -8.62
N GLY A 487 -12.24 1.36 -7.88
CA GLY A 487 -13.31 2.34 -7.72
C GLY A 487 -13.40 3.30 -8.90
N ASP A 488 -14.61 3.68 -9.28
CA ASP A 488 -14.90 4.77 -10.22
C ASP A 488 -16.17 5.50 -9.75
N SER A 489 -16.02 6.74 -9.30
CA SER A 489 -17.13 7.67 -9.02
C SER A 489 -18.24 7.11 -8.11
N GLY A 490 -17.86 6.40 -7.04
CA GLY A 490 -18.80 5.81 -6.08
C GLY A 490 -19.30 4.43 -6.47
N GLU A 491 -18.72 3.83 -7.50
CA GLU A 491 -18.97 2.45 -7.92
C GLU A 491 -17.73 1.60 -7.79
N LEU A 492 -17.91 0.32 -7.52
CA LEU A 492 -16.91 -0.71 -7.78
C LEU A 492 -17.08 -1.16 -9.23
N VAL A 493 -16.02 -1.12 -10.01
CA VAL A 493 -16.06 -1.42 -11.43
C VAL A 493 -15.09 -2.55 -11.76
N ALA A 494 -15.54 -3.48 -12.61
CA ALA A 494 -14.68 -4.46 -13.27
C ALA A 494 -14.39 -3.99 -14.71
N PHE A 495 -13.12 -4.00 -15.09
CA PHE A 495 -12.63 -3.64 -16.41
C PHE A 495 -12.01 -4.83 -17.12
N ASP A 496 -12.03 -4.80 -18.46
CA ASP A 496 -11.12 -5.59 -19.29
C ASP A 496 -9.69 -5.04 -19.10
N PRO A 497 -8.76 -5.80 -18.51
CA PRO A 497 -7.42 -5.27 -18.22
C PRO A 497 -6.60 -4.97 -19.47
N ALA A 498 -6.88 -5.59 -20.62
CA ALA A 498 -6.15 -5.35 -21.86
C ALA A 498 -6.61 -4.08 -22.58
N LYS A 499 -7.88 -3.66 -22.39
CA LYS A 499 -8.52 -2.57 -23.17
C LYS A 499 -8.97 -1.39 -22.33
N GLY A 500 -9.09 -1.54 -20.99
CA GLY A 500 -9.64 -0.50 -20.11
C GLY A 500 -11.15 -0.26 -20.28
N ALA A 501 -11.86 -1.18 -20.94
CA ALA A 501 -13.30 -1.09 -21.09
C ALA A 501 -14.00 -1.58 -19.83
N PRO A 502 -14.93 -0.82 -19.22
CA PRO A 502 -15.75 -1.30 -18.11
C PRO A 502 -16.72 -2.38 -18.59
N ILE A 503 -16.79 -3.50 -17.87
CA ILE A 503 -17.64 -4.64 -18.20
C ILE A 503 -18.69 -4.95 -17.14
N TRP A 504 -18.53 -4.44 -15.91
CA TRP A 504 -19.48 -4.57 -14.83
C TRP A 504 -19.32 -3.42 -13.83
N ARG A 505 -20.42 -3.03 -13.17
CA ARG A 505 -20.47 -1.96 -12.17
C ARG A 505 -21.40 -2.32 -11.03
N GLN A 506 -21.02 -1.98 -9.80
CA GLN A 506 -21.83 -2.06 -8.59
C GLN A 506 -21.79 -0.74 -7.84
N ARG A 507 -22.92 -0.08 -7.70
CA ARG A 507 -23.05 1.13 -6.87
C ARG A 507 -22.87 0.74 -5.41
N LEU A 508 -22.06 1.52 -4.69
CA LEU A 508 -21.84 1.42 -3.25
C LEU A 508 -22.38 2.68 -2.57
N THR A 509 -22.49 2.64 -1.22
CA THR A 509 -22.99 3.81 -0.45
C THR A 509 -21.99 4.95 -0.41
N ASN A 510 -20.70 4.65 -0.51
CA ASN A 510 -19.61 5.61 -0.55
C ASN A 510 -18.62 5.21 -1.66
N PRO A 511 -17.73 6.12 -2.06
CA PRO A 511 -16.62 5.78 -2.94
C PRO A 511 -15.74 4.67 -2.35
N VAL A 512 -15.18 3.82 -3.22
CA VAL A 512 -14.19 2.82 -2.84
C VAL A 512 -13.01 3.51 -2.16
N SER A 513 -12.66 3.09 -0.96
CA SER A 513 -11.70 3.76 -0.08
C SER A 513 -10.42 2.97 0.19
N ASN A 514 -10.36 1.69 -0.24
CA ASN A 514 -9.17 0.84 -0.11
C ASN A 514 -8.86 0.09 -1.41
N GLY A 515 -7.84 -0.78 -1.39
CA GLY A 515 -7.59 -1.70 -2.50
C GLY A 515 -8.49 -2.94 -2.40
N PRO A 516 -9.25 -3.30 -3.47
CA PRO A 516 -10.00 -4.55 -3.50
C PRO A 516 -9.08 -5.77 -3.26
N SER A 517 -9.60 -6.82 -2.64
CA SER A 517 -8.91 -8.09 -2.42
C SER A 517 -9.83 -9.28 -2.71
N THR A 518 -9.25 -10.48 -2.96
CA THR A 518 -10.04 -11.65 -3.35
C THR A 518 -9.42 -12.93 -2.80
N TRP A 519 -10.28 -13.88 -2.44
CA TRP A 519 -9.91 -15.18 -1.90
C TRP A 519 -11.01 -16.22 -2.11
N VAL A 520 -10.73 -17.49 -1.77
CA VAL A 520 -11.69 -18.59 -1.79
C VAL A 520 -11.96 -19.04 -0.35
N LEU A 521 -13.24 -19.14 0.02
CA LEU A 521 -13.67 -19.83 1.25
C LEU A 521 -14.79 -20.81 0.90
N ASP A 522 -14.66 -22.04 1.39
CA ASP A 522 -15.65 -23.11 1.17
C ASP A 522 -15.99 -23.31 -0.32
N GLY A 523 -14.97 -23.20 -1.19
CA GLY A 523 -15.10 -23.34 -2.63
C GLY A 523 -15.73 -22.16 -3.37
N LYS A 524 -16.05 -21.05 -2.68
CA LYS A 524 -16.58 -19.81 -3.27
C LYS A 524 -15.50 -18.73 -3.31
N GLN A 525 -15.33 -18.10 -4.46
CA GLN A 525 -14.50 -16.91 -4.57
C GLN A 525 -15.28 -15.67 -4.09
N TYR A 526 -14.66 -14.91 -3.22
CA TYR A 526 -15.13 -13.62 -2.74
C TYR A 526 -14.26 -12.48 -3.29
N LEU A 527 -14.91 -11.35 -3.55
CA LEU A 527 -14.26 -10.05 -3.78
C LEU A 527 -14.64 -9.14 -2.62
N ILE A 528 -13.65 -8.52 -1.97
CA ILE A 528 -13.87 -7.65 -0.82
C ILE A 528 -13.40 -6.24 -1.14
N VAL A 529 -14.19 -5.26 -0.71
CA VAL A 529 -13.85 -3.84 -0.88
C VAL A 529 -14.39 -3.02 0.29
N GLY A 530 -13.63 -2.01 0.72
CA GLY A 530 -14.05 -0.97 1.64
C GLY A 530 -14.58 0.24 0.87
N ALA A 531 -15.71 0.77 1.32
CA ALA A 531 -16.28 2.02 0.81
C ALA A 531 -16.81 2.86 1.98
N GLY A 532 -16.11 3.94 2.32
CA GLY A 532 -16.36 4.70 3.54
C GLY A 532 -16.22 3.83 4.79
N ASP A 533 -17.26 3.77 5.61
CA ASP A 533 -17.33 3.02 6.86
C ASP A 533 -17.77 1.54 6.70
N THR A 534 -17.89 1.05 5.47
CA THR A 534 -18.50 -0.25 5.20
C THR A 534 -17.59 -1.15 4.37
N LEU A 535 -17.40 -2.41 4.81
CA LEU A 535 -16.87 -3.51 3.99
C LEU A 535 -18.00 -4.19 3.23
N TYR A 536 -17.76 -4.48 1.97
CA TYR A 536 -18.65 -5.23 1.08
C TYR A 536 -17.96 -6.50 0.62
N ALA A 537 -18.61 -7.65 0.82
CA ALA A 537 -18.20 -8.92 0.25
C ALA A 537 -19.12 -9.29 -0.90
N LEU A 538 -18.53 -9.57 -2.05
CA LEU A 538 -19.27 -9.95 -3.25
C LEU A 538 -18.86 -11.37 -3.68
N THR A 539 -19.82 -12.14 -4.18
CA THR A 539 -19.60 -13.47 -4.75
C THR A 539 -20.57 -13.70 -5.91
N LEU A 540 -20.32 -14.72 -6.72
CA LEU A 540 -21.26 -15.09 -7.78
C LEU A 540 -22.58 -15.56 -7.19
N ALA A 541 -23.69 -15.04 -7.71
CA ALA A 541 -25.01 -15.57 -7.40
C ALA A 541 -25.04 -17.07 -7.73
N GLY A 542 -25.44 -17.91 -6.78
CA GLY A 542 -25.73 -19.32 -7.09
C GLY A 542 -26.71 -19.37 -8.25
N LYS A 543 -26.50 -20.27 -9.21
CA LYS A 543 -27.57 -20.64 -10.13
C LYS A 543 -28.69 -21.21 -9.26
N ASN A 544 -29.71 -20.40 -8.95
CA ASN A 544 -30.96 -20.97 -8.51
C ASN A 544 -31.35 -21.98 -9.61
N LYS A 545 -31.38 -23.25 -9.28
CA LYS A 545 -32.14 -24.20 -10.09
C LYS A 545 -33.55 -23.62 -10.13
N ILE A 546 -33.89 -22.97 -11.24
CA ILE A 546 -35.30 -22.79 -11.58
C ILE A 546 -35.77 -24.21 -11.83
N GLU A 547 -36.47 -24.79 -10.85
CA GLU A 547 -37.27 -25.99 -11.05
C GLU A 547 -38.43 -25.69 -11.99
#